data_89103e1477335ccf0fb7ea1a1c06ae1c
#
_entry.id   89103e1477335ccf0fb7ea1a1c06ae1c
#
_cell.length_a   1.000
_cell.length_b   1.000
_cell.length_c   1.000
_cell.angle_alpha   90.00
_cell.angle_beta   90.00
_cell.angle_gamma   90.00
#
_symmetry.space_group_name_H-M   'P 1'
#
loop_
_entity.id
_entity.type
_entity.pdbx_description
1 polymer ?
#
loop_
_entity_poly.entity_id
_entity_poly.type
_entity_poly.pdbx_seq_one_letter_code
_entity_poly.pdbx_strand_id
1 'polypeptide(L)'
;MKKMLMMTAIACVAVLAVSCGNKKRVEPIAAIEAYSDSIYMVNDSTIGDLQTYIYEGMLPTDAGIPANYVLTINSYGLNADGTYSLTESYTETNGMVRTNNDEGQKIVMVGMPNDSTAIVYELISYNNRPKLRLMAEGDSVLHKVDKDLKRVSQDVKHKLRMKR
;
A
#
# COMPACT_ATOMS: atom_id res chain seq x y z
N MET A 1 17.06 -62.22 -30.03
CA MET A 1 17.72 -61.72 -31.26
C MET A 1 17.95 -60.27 -31.06
N LYS A 2 19.22 -59.87 -30.72
CA LYS A 2 20.14 -59.16 -31.62
C LYS A 2 19.49 -57.86 -32.10
N LYS A 3 20.01 -56.61 -31.95
CA LYS A 3 21.36 -56.05 -31.94
C LYS A 3 21.24 -54.56 -31.65
N MET A 4 22.19 -54.00 -30.97
CA MET A 4 23.24 -53.03 -31.28
C MET A 4 22.76 -51.59 -31.43
N LEU A 5 23.19 -50.73 -30.55
CA LEU A 5 24.41 -49.92 -30.48
C LEU A 5 24.61 -48.95 -31.66
N MET A 6 24.50 -47.64 -31.42
CA MET A 6 25.51 -46.72 -31.93
C MET A 6 25.47 -45.39 -31.16
N MET A 7 26.59 -45.17 -30.50
CA MET A 7 27.10 -43.87 -30.07
C MET A 7 27.42 -43.00 -31.29
N THR A 8 27.10 -41.72 -31.22
CA THR A 8 27.92 -40.73 -31.93
C THR A 8 28.00 -39.46 -31.06
N ALA A 9 29.18 -39.29 -30.50
CA ALA A 9 29.66 -38.03 -29.97
C ALA A 9 30.02 -37.11 -31.13
N ILE A 10 29.54 -35.87 -31.09
CA ILE A 10 30.11 -34.79 -31.91
C ILE A 10 30.42 -33.64 -30.99
N ALA A 11 31.72 -33.51 -30.71
CA ALA A 11 32.34 -32.30 -30.24
C ALA A 11 32.55 -31.37 -31.45
N CYS A 12 32.24 -30.10 -31.32
CA CYS A 12 32.84 -29.01 -32.11
C CYS A 12 32.45 -27.68 -31.50
N VAL A 13 33.41 -27.06 -31.01
CA VAL A 13 34.22 -25.92 -31.44
C VAL A 13 33.72 -24.59 -30.87
N ALA A 14 34.53 -24.11 -29.95
CA ALA A 14 34.53 -22.73 -29.49
C ALA A 14 34.84 -21.76 -30.64
N VAL A 15 34.00 -20.78 -30.85
CA VAL A 15 34.35 -19.57 -31.60
C VAL A 15 34.31 -18.40 -30.61
N LEU A 16 35.53 -17.98 -30.25
CA LEU A 16 35.76 -16.71 -29.59
C LEU A 16 35.56 -15.59 -30.63
N ALA A 17 34.44 -14.87 -30.51
CA ALA A 17 34.30 -13.56 -31.15
C ALA A 17 34.43 -12.50 -30.07
N VAL A 18 35.66 -11.98 -29.93
CA VAL A 18 35.92 -10.74 -29.22
C VAL A 18 35.31 -9.61 -30.06
N SER A 19 34.20 -9.05 -29.60
CA SER A 19 33.70 -7.80 -30.09
C SER A 19 33.76 -6.79 -28.95
N CYS A 20 34.75 -5.93 -29.02
CA CYS A 20 34.81 -4.70 -28.23
C CYS A 20 33.64 -3.80 -28.65
N GLY A 21 32.64 -3.71 -27.81
CA GLY A 21 31.55 -2.74 -27.90
C GLY A 21 31.14 -2.34 -26.50
N ASN A 22 31.42 -1.10 -26.14
CA ASN A 22 31.01 -0.46 -24.88
C ASN A 22 29.48 -0.49 -24.77
N LYS A 23 28.92 -1.59 -24.32
CA LYS A 23 27.56 -1.65 -23.82
C LYS A 23 27.62 -1.57 -22.30
N LYS A 24 27.19 -0.43 -21.75
CA LYS A 24 26.84 -0.30 -20.34
C LYS A 24 25.98 -1.50 -19.98
N ARG A 25 26.53 -2.36 -19.17
CA ARG A 25 25.82 -3.48 -18.57
C ARG A 25 24.76 -2.87 -17.67
N VAL A 26 23.52 -2.93 -18.09
CA VAL A 26 22.39 -2.67 -17.20
C VAL A 26 22.34 -3.87 -16.28
N GLU A 27 22.81 -3.70 -15.05
CA GLU A 27 22.65 -4.71 -14.02
C GLU A 27 21.14 -4.87 -13.75
N PRO A 28 20.63 -6.11 -13.67
CA PRO A 28 19.26 -6.32 -13.30
C PRO A 28 19.05 -5.78 -11.88
N ILE A 29 18.01 -5.01 -11.73
CA ILE A 29 17.58 -4.36 -10.50
C ILE A 29 17.28 -5.44 -9.45
N ALA A 30 18.31 -5.84 -8.71
CA ALA A 30 18.19 -6.60 -7.47
C ALA A 30 17.99 -5.66 -6.25
N ALA A 31 17.35 -4.50 -6.45
CA ALA A 31 17.26 -3.46 -5.44
C ALA A 31 15.85 -3.21 -4.91
N ILE A 32 14.88 -4.10 -5.19
CA ILE A 32 13.51 -3.87 -4.73
C ILE A 32 13.23 -4.55 -3.36
N GLU A 33 14.03 -5.57 -2.99
CA GLU A 33 13.84 -6.24 -1.68
C GLU A 33 14.48 -5.51 -0.49
N ALA A 34 15.42 -4.59 -0.73
CA ALA A 34 16.10 -3.86 0.35
C ALA A 34 15.38 -2.58 0.79
N TYR A 35 14.29 -2.19 0.10
CA TYR A 35 13.62 -0.92 0.38
C TYR A 35 12.58 -0.99 1.51
N SER A 36 12.15 -2.19 1.89
CA SER A 36 11.15 -2.35 2.95
C SER A 36 11.73 -2.28 4.37
N ASP A 37 12.99 -2.66 4.56
CA ASP A 37 13.59 -2.72 5.91
C ASP A 37 14.29 -1.43 6.35
N SER A 38 14.64 -0.53 5.43
CA SER A 38 15.41 0.68 5.79
C SER A 38 14.57 1.88 6.19
N ILE A 39 13.26 1.87 5.94
CA ILE A 39 12.35 2.95 6.35
C ILE A 39 12.10 2.95 7.87
N TYR A 40 12.34 1.82 8.53
CA TYR A 40 12.06 1.67 9.96
C TYR A 40 13.18 2.09 10.91
N MET A 41 14.36 2.46 10.41
CA MET A 41 15.54 2.65 11.27
C MET A 41 16.21 4.02 11.17
N VAL A 42 15.65 4.98 10.48
CA VAL A 42 16.18 6.36 10.57
C VAL A 42 15.48 7.06 11.73
N ASN A 43 15.99 6.86 12.92
CA ASN A 43 15.73 7.74 14.05
C ASN A 43 16.53 9.03 13.81
N ASP A 44 16.11 9.79 12.79
CA ASP A 44 16.68 11.10 12.52
C ASP A 44 16.04 12.07 13.50
N SER A 45 16.83 12.53 14.46
CA SER A 45 16.40 13.48 15.49
C SER A 45 15.85 14.80 14.90
N THR A 46 16.01 15.02 13.60
CA THR A 46 15.45 16.18 12.89
C THR A 46 14.00 15.98 12.44
N ILE A 47 13.51 14.72 12.37
CA ILE A 47 12.15 14.38 11.90
C ILE A 47 11.15 14.35 13.06
N GLY A 48 11.62 14.32 14.31
CA GLY A 48 10.79 14.18 15.51
C GLY A 48 10.48 12.71 15.84
N ASP A 49 9.61 12.50 16.81
CA ASP A 49 9.25 11.16 17.26
C ASP A 49 8.16 10.54 16.38
N LEU A 50 8.23 9.22 16.19
CA LEU A 50 7.17 8.45 15.55
C LEU A 50 5.90 8.55 16.41
N GLN A 51 4.81 9.00 15.80
CA GLN A 51 3.53 9.20 16.45
C GLN A 51 2.51 8.18 15.97
N THR A 52 1.60 7.81 16.85
CA THR A 52 0.48 6.92 16.54
C THR A 52 -0.82 7.71 16.58
N TYR A 53 -1.57 7.66 15.48
CA TYR A 53 -2.88 8.28 15.34
C TYR A 53 -3.94 7.20 15.16
N ILE A 54 -4.99 7.22 15.98
CA ILE A 54 -6.08 6.26 15.91
C ILE A 54 -7.35 6.98 15.46
N TYR A 55 -7.97 6.46 14.41
CA TYR A 55 -9.25 6.92 13.90
C TYR A 55 -10.29 5.81 14.01
N GLU A 56 -11.47 6.17 14.48
CA GLU A 56 -12.59 5.23 14.60
C GLU A 56 -13.85 5.82 13.98
N GLY A 57 -14.70 4.98 13.42
CA GLY A 57 -15.98 5.40 12.90
C GLY A 57 -16.56 4.45 11.87
N MET A 58 -17.55 4.92 11.15
CA MET A 58 -18.30 4.14 10.18
C MET A 58 -18.00 4.62 8.77
N LEU A 59 -17.69 3.69 7.87
CA LEU A 59 -17.56 3.94 6.44
C LEU A 59 -18.32 2.84 5.66
N PRO A 60 -18.77 3.12 4.43
CA PRO A 60 -19.29 2.05 3.58
C PRO A 60 -18.15 1.16 3.08
N THR A 61 -18.37 -0.16 3.07
CA THR A 61 -17.54 -1.13 2.35
C THR A 61 -17.60 -0.85 0.85
N ASP A 62 -16.85 -1.58 0.04
CA ASP A 62 -16.95 -1.47 -1.42
C ASP A 62 -18.30 -1.99 -1.96
N ALA A 63 -18.98 -2.85 -1.20
CA ALA A 63 -20.34 -3.29 -1.47
C ALA A 63 -21.43 -2.32 -0.96
N GLY A 64 -21.04 -1.17 -0.37
CA GLY A 64 -21.96 -0.16 0.18
C GLY A 64 -22.53 -0.52 1.56
N ILE A 65 -22.12 -1.62 2.17
CA ILE A 65 -22.56 -2.02 3.50
C ILE A 65 -21.88 -1.13 4.54
N PRO A 66 -22.58 -0.54 5.50
CA PRO A 66 -21.94 0.20 6.58
C PRO A 66 -21.07 -0.73 7.44
N ALA A 67 -19.83 -0.34 7.67
CA ALA A 67 -18.88 -1.07 8.48
C ALA A 67 -18.21 -0.15 9.51
N ASN A 68 -17.89 -0.69 10.67
CA ASN A 68 -17.07 -0.02 11.66
C ASN A 68 -15.60 -0.20 11.31
N TYR A 69 -14.85 0.88 11.32
CA TYR A 69 -13.43 0.93 11.05
C TYR A 69 -12.66 1.41 12.27
N VAL A 70 -11.55 0.74 12.53
CA VAL A 70 -10.50 1.22 13.44
C VAL A 70 -9.23 1.29 12.60
N LEU A 71 -8.74 2.50 12.36
CA LEU A 71 -7.53 2.79 11.58
C LEU A 71 -6.47 3.33 12.52
N THR A 72 -5.35 2.63 12.61
CA THR A 72 -4.15 3.10 13.31
C THR A 72 -3.10 3.51 12.29
N ILE A 73 -2.57 4.72 12.41
CA ILE A 73 -1.52 5.26 11.56
C ILE A 73 -0.29 5.51 12.41
N ASN A 74 0.87 5.04 11.96
CA ASN A 74 2.16 5.35 12.55
C ASN A 74 2.98 6.16 11.55
N SER A 75 3.29 7.42 11.90
CA SER A 75 4.04 8.34 11.04
C SER A 75 4.70 9.44 11.85
N TYR A 76 5.67 10.13 11.27
CA TYR A 76 6.37 11.27 11.91
C TYR A 76 5.57 12.58 11.86
N GLY A 77 4.30 12.49 11.55
CA GLY A 77 3.35 13.60 11.45
C GLY A 77 2.14 13.19 10.62
N LEU A 78 1.00 13.89 10.79
CA LEU A 78 -0.23 13.59 10.06
C LEU A 78 -0.03 13.62 8.54
N ASN A 79 0.77 14.58 8.07
CA ASN A 79 1.01 14.82 6.65
C ASN A 79 2.32 14.18 6.14
N ALA A 80 2.88 13.24 6.89
CA ALA A 80 4.02 12.43 6.48
C ALA A 80 3.57 11.03 6.08
N ASP A 81 4.29 10.40 5.17
CA ASP A 81 4.10 8.98 4.86
C ASP A 81 4.35 8.13 6.10
N GLY A 82 3.82 6.92 6.10
CA GLY A 82 3.94 6.05 7.25
C GLY A 82 3.35 4.67 7.00
N THR A 83 3.02 3.98 8.07
CA THR A 83 2.34 2.68 8.03
C THR A 83 0.95 2.78 8.62
N TYR A 84 0.12 1.81 8.29
CA TYR A 84 -1.19 1.68 8.90
C TYR A 84 -1.51 0.25 9.28
N SER A 85 -2.40 0.10 10.26
CA SER A 85 -3.20 -1.10 10.48
C SER A 85 -4.68 -0.72 10.50
N LEU A 86 -5.51 -1.56 9.91
CA LEU A 86 -6.93 -1.33 9.72
C LEU A 86 -7.73 -2.55 10.15
N THR A 87 -8.73 -2.33 10.99
CA THR A 87 -9.76 -3.33 11.30
C THR A 87 -11.09 -2.83 10.76
N GLU A 88 -11.73 -3.63 9.92
CA GLU A 88 -13.06 -3.41 9.37
C GLU A 88 -14.01 -4.47 9.92
N SER A 89 -15.14 -4.06 10.52
CA SER A 89 -16.15 -4.98 11.07
C SER A 89 -17.54 -4.61 10.58
N TYR A 90 -18.26 -5.56 10.00
CA TYR A 90 -19.63 -5.37 9.53
C TYR A 90 -20.49 -6.62 9.76
N THR A 91 -21.82 -6.43 9.74
CA THR A 91 -22.76 -7.53 9.86
C THR A 91 -23.33 -7.86 8.47
N GLU A 92 -23.17 -9.12 8.06
CA GLU A 92 -23.77 -9.63 6.84
C GLU A 92 -25.31 -9.75 6.96
N THR A 93 -25.98 -9.94 5.83
CA THR A 93 -27.45 -10.09 5.77
C THR A 93 -27.97 -11.32 6.53
N ASN A 94 -27.14 -12.32 6.74
CA ASN A 94 -27.43 -13.52 7.54
C ASN A 94 -27.23 -13.31 9.06
N GLY A 95 -26.86 -12.08 9.49
CA GLY A 95 -26.60 -11.72 10.88
C GLY A 95 -25.18 -12.07 11.37
N MET A 96 -24.33 -12.65 10.54
CA MET A 96 -22.94 -12.95 10.92
C MET A 96 -22.09 -11.69 10.91
N VAL A 97 -21.29 -11.52 11.97
CA VAL A 97 -20.29 -10.47 12.03
C VAL A 97 -19.03 -10.93 11.32
N ARG A 98 -18.57 -10.12 10.37
CA ARG A 98 -17.27 -10.28 9.69
C ARG A 98 -16.29 -9.24 10.21
N THR A 99 -15.06 -9.68 10.44
CA THR A 99 -13.96 -8.79 10.77
C THR A 99 -12.81 -9.06 9.81
N ASN A 100 -12.36 -8.01 9.15
CA ASN A 100 -11.23 -8.03 8.24
C ASN A 100 -10.12 -7.17 8.83
N ASN A 101 -8.90 -7.69 8.84
CA ASN A 101 -7.71 -6.93 9.21
C ASN A 101 -6.86 -6.69 7.98
N ASP A 102 -6.24 -5.53 7.92
CA ASP A 102 -5.33 -5.14 6.87
C ASP A 102 -4.22 -4.26 7.42
N GLU A 103 -3.07 -4.29 6.75
CA GLU A 103 -1.91 -3.48 7.10
C GLU A 103 -1.15 -3.10 5.84
N GLY A 104 -0.38 -2.02 5.93
CA GLY A 104 0.35 -1.55 4.76
C GLY A 104 0.98 -0.18 4.95
N GLN A 105 1.21 0.46 3.82
CA GLN A 105 1.78 1.81 3.75
C GLN A 105 0.67 2.86 3.63
N LYS A 106 0.83 3.96 4.35
CA LYS A 106 0.07 5.19 4.15
C LYS A 106 0.92 6.16 3.35
N ILE A 107 0.45 6.57 2.19
CA ILE A 107 1.05 7.62 1.36
C ILE A 107 0.18 8.86 1.44
N VAL A 108 0.80 10.03 1.58
CA VAL A 108 0.11 11.31 1.62
C VAL A 108 0.16 11.96 0.24
N MET A 109 -1.02 12.24 -0.31
CA MET A 109 -1.18 13.03 -1.52
C MET A 109 -1.68 14.41 -1.15
N VAL A 110 -1.06 15.44 -1.70
CA VAL A 110 -1.45 16.84 -1.49
C VAL A 110 -1.95 17.43 -2.80
N GLY A 111 -3.09 18.10 -2.73
CA GLY A 111 -3.73 18.73 -3.87
C GLY A 111 -4.70 17.83 -4.62
N MET A 112 -5.80 18.43 -5.01
CA MET A 112 -6.81 17.87 -5.90
C MET A 112 -7.02 18.85 -7.07
N PRO A 113 -7.61 18.42 -8.20
CA PRO A 113 -7.83 19.30 -9.36
C PRO A 113 -8.57 20.60 -9.04
N ASN A 114 -9.43 20.58 -8.02
CA ASN A 114 -10.25 21.72 -7.60
C ASN A 114 -9.89 22.26 -6.20
N ASP A 115 -8.92 21.67 -5.52
CA ASP A 115 -8.49 22.07 -4.17
C ASP A 115 -7.03 21.68 -3.96
N SER A 116 -6.15 22.66 -4.14
CA SER A 116 -4.69 22.47 -4.01
C SER A 116 -4.25 22.20 -2.56
N THR A 117 -5.13 22.40 -1.59
CA THR A 117 -4.84 22.20 -0.16
C THR A 117 -5.38 20.89 0.39
N ALA A 118 -6.17 20.15 -0.41
CA ALA A 118 -6.72 18.87 0.01
C ALA A 118 -5.62 17.87 0.34
N ILE A 119 -5.80 17.14 1.43
CA ILE A 119 -4.90 16.07 1.87
C ILE A 119 -5.65 14.76 1.76
N VAL A 120 -5.06 13.81 1.05
CA VAL A 120 -5.62 12.46 0.87
C VAL A 120 -4.60 11.43 1.31
N TYR A 121 -5.01 10.54 2.20
CA TYR A 121 -4.23 9.36 2.58
C TYR A 121 -4.59 8.21 1.66
N GLU A 122 -3.64 7.71 0.90
CA GLU A 122 -3.78 6.48 0.13
C GLU A 122 -3.19 5.32 0.94
N LEU A 123 -4.02 4.37 1.34
CA LEU A 123 -3.62 3.18 2.07
C LEU A 123 -3.37 2.04 1.07
N ILE A 124 -2.12 1.58 1.02
CA ILE A 124 -1.66 0.53 0.12
C ILE A 124 -1.40 -0.73 0.94
N SER A 125 -2.23 -1.74 0.74
CA SER A 125 -2.19 -3.00 1.47
C SER A 125 -0.98 -3.86 1.09
N TYR A 126 -0.33 -4.49 2.07
CA TYR A 126 0.65 -5.56 1.84
C TYR A 126 -0.01 -6.87 1.37
N ASN A 127 -1.32 -7.01 1.54
CA ASN A 127 -2.11 -8.20 1.20
C ASN A 127 -2.82 -8.08 -0.16
N ASN A 128 -2.37 -7.18 -1.03
CA ASN A 128 -2.96 -6.92 -2.36
C ASN A 128 -4.46 -6.56 -2.35
N ARG A 129 -4.96 -5.98 -1.27
CA ARG A 129 -6.32 -5.45 -1.24
C ARG A 129 -6.43 -4.17 -2.08
N PRO A 130 -7.64 -3.83 -2.55
CA PRO A 130 -7.87 -2.56 -3.21
C PRO A 130 -7.42 -1.39 -2.34
N LYS A 131 -6.82 -0.38 -2.95
CA LYS A 131 -6.39 0.83 -2.27
C LYS A 131 -7.58 1.54 -1.63
N LEU A 132 -7.44 1.89 -0.36
CA LEU A 132 -8.40 2.74 0.34
C LEU A 132 -7.88 4.19 0.35
N ARG A 133 -8.72 5.13 -0.12
CA ARG A 133 -8.39 6.54 -0.11
C ARG A 133 -9.27 7.28 0.88
N LEU A 134 -8.63 8.07 1.73
CA LEU A 134 -9.27 8.82 2.80
C LEU A 134 -8.87 10.30 2.69
N MET A 135 -9.84 11.17 2.44
CA MET A 135 -9.64 12.61 2.40
C MET A 135 -9.76 13.17 3.81
N ALA A 136 -8.75 13.93 4.23
CA ALA A 136 -8.73 14.60 5.51
C ALA A 136 -9.62 15.87 5.48
N GLU A 137 -10.43 16.04 6.53
CA GLU A 137 -11.13 17.27 6.85
C GLU A 137 -10.57 17.79 8.18
N GLY A 138 -9.62 18.71 8.07
CA GLY A 138 -8.77 19.09 9.20
C GLY A 138 -7.93 17.89 9.70
N ASP A 139 -7.46 18.01 10.93
CA ASP A 139 -6.54 17.00 11.50
C ASP A 139 -7.25 15.79 12.10
N SER A 140 -8.57 15.81 12.23
CA SER A 140 -9.29 14.86 13.08
C SER A 140 -10.38 14.06 12.39
N VAL A 141 -10.69 14.33 11.13
CA VAL A 141 -11.77 13.67 10.40
C VAL A 141 -11.29 13.17 9.05
N LEU A 142 -11.64 11.92 8.72
CA LEU A 142 -11.33 11.30 7.43
C LEU A 142 -12.62 10.82 6.76
N HIS A 143 -12.75 11.09 5.45
CA HIS A 143 -13.85 10.64 4.59
C HIS A 143 -13.35 9.70 3.51
N LYS A 144 -14.04 8.58 3.29
CA LYS A 144 -13.73 7.69 2.16
C LYS A 144 -14.02 8.40 0.84
N VAL A 145 -13.06 8.35 -0.07
CA VAL A 145 -13.18 8.88 -1.43
C VAL A 145 -12.93 7.80 -2.47
N ASP A 146 -13.49 7.98 -3.65
CA ASP A 146 -13.30 7.09 -4.80
C ASP A 146 -11.99 7.39 -5.55
N LYS A 147 -11.80 6.73 -6.68
CA LYS A 147 -10.63 6.94 -7.56
C LYS A 147 -10.53 8.37 -8.12
N ASP A 148 -11.66 9.06 -8.24
CA ASP A 148 -11.76 10.44 -8.74
C ASP A 148 -11.76 11.45 -7.58
N LEU A 149 -11.39 11.00 -6.36
CA LEU A 149 -11.30 11.77 -5.13
C LEU A 149 -12.63 12.41 -4.71
N LYS A 150 -13.76 11.82 -5.12
CA LYS A 150 -15.09 12.25 -4.67
C LYS A 150 -15.51 11.43 -3.45
N ARG A 151 -16.20 12.07 -2.50
CA ARG A 151 -16.72 11.36 -1.32
C ARG A 151 -17.67 10.25 -1.76
N VAL A 152 -17.39 9.03 -1.28
CA VAL A 152 -18.19 7.83 -1.57
C VAL A 152 -19.59 7.93 -0.93
N SER A 153 -19.72 8.63 0.20
CA SER A 153 -20.98 8.83 0.87
C SER A 153 -21.16 10.28 1.31
N GLN A 154 -22.37 10.78 1.17
CA GLN A 154 -22.79 12.09 1.70
C GLN A 154 -23.40 11.98 3.11
N ASP A 155 -23.57 10.76 3.66
CA ASP A 155 -24.04 10.58 5.02
C ASP A 155 -23.01 11.14 6.01
N VAL A 156 -23.46 12.06 6.85
CA VAL A 156 -22.63 12.71 7.89
C VAL A 156 -22.07 11.72 8.92
N LYS A 157 -22.64 10.52 9.00
CA LYS A 157 -22.18 9.44 9.87
C LYS A 157 -20.99 8.68 9.27
N HIS A 158 -20.85 8.68 7.93
CA HIS A 158 -19.81 7.94 7.23
C HIS A 158 -18.48 8.71 7.23
N LYS A 159 -17.84 8.72 8.38
CA LYS A 159 -16.51 9.32 8.59
C LYS A 159 -15.77 8.62 9.72
N LEU A 160 -14.45 8.69 9.67
CA LEU A 160 -13.59 8.32 10.78
C LEU A 160 -13.23 9.58 11.57
N ARG A 161 -13.18 9.46 12.87
CA ARG A 161 -12.76 10.53 13.79
C ARG A 161 -11.54 10.09 14.58
N MET A 162 -10.61 11.00 14.74
CA MET A 162 -9.45 10.76 15.59
C MET A 162 -9.89 10.55 17.02
N LYS A 163 -9.42 9.46 17.61
CA LYS A 163 -9.57 9.16 19.04
C LYS A 163 -8.59 10.04 19.83
N ARG A 164 -9.09 10.78 20.78
CA ARG A 164 -8.29 11.59 21.71
C ARG A 164 -7.91 10.79 22.94
#